data_11741eac553467486b0dd9ad26ebec1c
#
_entry.id   11741eac553467486b0dd9ad26ebec1c
#
_cell.length_a   1.000
_cell.length_b   1.000
_cell.length_c   1.000
_cell.angle_alpha   90.00
_cell.angle_beta   90.00
_cell.angle_gamma   90.00
#
_symmetry.space_group_name_H-M   'P 1'
#
loop_
_entity.id
_entity.type
_entity.pdbx_description
1 polymer ?
#
loop_
_entity_poly.entity_id
_entity_poly.type
_entity_poly.pdbx_seq_one_letter_code
_entity_poly.pdbx_strand_id
1 'polypeptide(L)'
;MLETRCKYYKDEAMFHGFIPHIMGTRFDILLIHSDAERLNRLWFHIINELERLDKILNRFDPQSEVSGINKHALQSYIQISKELEEILQLCQYYYENTFHL
;
A
#
# COMPACT_ATOMS: atom_id res chain seq x y z
N MET A 1 -3.66 -9.91 -9.22
CA MET A 1 -2.19 -9.72 -9.14
C MET A 1 -1.81 -8.37 -9.69
N LEU A 2 -0.93 -7.65 -9.02
CA LEU A 2 -0.48 -6.33 -9.46
C LEU A 2 0.53 -6.45 -10.60
N GLU A 3 0.41 -5.59 -11.60
CA GLU A 3 1.45 -5.43 -12.60
C GLU A 3 2.63 -4.72 -11.94
N THR A 4 3.82 -5.29 -12.04
CA THR A 4 5.04 -4.74 -11.42
C THR A 4 6.18 -4.69 -12.42
N ARG A 5 7.05 -3.70 -12.28
CA ARG A 5 8.26 -3.57 -13.07
C ARG A 5 9.43 -3.18 -12.18
N CYS A 6 10.62 -3.59 -12.55
CA CYS A 6 11.81 -3.21 -11.81
C CYS A 6 13.05 -3.14 -12.70
N LYS A 7 14.03 -2.37 -12.26
CA LYS A 7 15.33 -2.25 -12.90
C LYS A 7 16.42 -2.02 -11.86
N TYR A 8 17.54 -2.73 -12.01
CA TYR A 8 18.70 -2.54 -11.18
C TYR A 8 19.78 -1.79 -11.97
N TYR A 9 20.27 -0.71 -11.36
CA TYR A 9 21.34 0.14 -11.91
C TYR A 9 22.64 -0.19 -11.17
N LYS A 10 23.45 -1.03 -11.79
CA LYS A 10 24.64 -1.61 -11.16
C LYS A 10 25.64 -0.54 -10.69
N ASP A 11 25.87 0.47 -11.52
CA ASP A 11 26.90 1.48 -11.23
C ASP A 11 26.52 2.36 -10.04
N GLU A 12 25.24 2.58 -9.83
CA GLU A 12 24.71 3.37 -8.74
C GLU A 12 24.29 2.52 -7.53
N ALA A 13 24.44 1.18 -7.62
CA ALA A 13 23.94 0.25 -6.60
C ALA A 13 22.49 0.56 -6.22
N MET A 14 21.66 0.86 -7.22
CA MET A 14 20.30 1.33 -7.04
C MET A 14 19.30 0.41 -7.73
N PHE A 15 18.21 0.12 -7.05
CA PHE A 15 17.09 -0.65 -7.58
C PHE A 15 15.87 0.25 -7.64
N HIS A 16 15.22 0.31 -8.80
CA HIS A 16 13.94 0.99 -8.97
C HIS A 16 12.85 -0.01 -9.26
N GLY A 17 11.88 -0.12 -8.37
CA GLY A 17 10.67 -0.90 -8.59
C GLY A 17 9.47 0.01 -8.69
N PHE A 18 8.50 -0.34 -9.53
CA PHE A 18 7.26 0.42 -9.57
C PHE A 18 6.07 -0.43 -9.95
N ILE A 19 4.91 0.06 -9.51
CA ILE A 19 3.60 -0.52 -9.79
C ILE A 19 2.81 0.58 -10.49
N PRO A 20 2.49 0.42 -11.80
CA PRO A 20 1.80 1.47 -12.57
C PRO A 20 0.44 1.83 -12.01
N HIS A 21 -0.30 0.85 -11.48
CA HIS A 21 -1.64 1.05 -10.96
C HIS A 21 -1.84 0.28 -9.68
N ILE A 22 -2.00 1.01 -8.57
CA ILE A 22 -2.38 0.45 -7.28
C ILE A 22 -3.23 1.49 -6.54
N MET A 23 -4.39 1.08 -6.05
CA MET A 23 -5.30 1.98 -5.30
C MET A 23 -5.58 3.31 -6.02
N GLY A 24 -5.66 3.26 -7.38
CA GLY A 24 -5.92 4.44 -8.19
C GLY A 24 -4.73 5.35 -8.45
N THR A 25 -3.53 4.92 -8.11
CA THR A 25 -2.31 5.73 -8.28
C THR A 25 -1.12 4.86 -8.71
N ARG A 26 0.03 5.47 -8.82
CA ARG A 26 1.30 4.79 -9.11
C ARG A 26 2.13 4.73 -7.83
N PHE A 27 2.85 3.63 -7.67
CA PHE A 27 3.81 3.46 -6.58
C PHE A 27 5.21 3.24 -7.16
N ASP A 28 6.19 3.99 -6.66
CA ASP A 28 7.60 3.85 -7.02
C ASP A 28 8.44 3.72 -5.76
N ILE A 29 9.47 2.88 -5.81
CA ILE A 29 10.43 2.75 -4.72
C ILE A 29 11.86 2.72 -5.28
N LEU A 30 12.76 3.41 -4.58
CA LEU A 30 14.18 3.37 -4.85
C LEU A 30 14.88 2.73 -3.66
N LEU A 31 15.64 1.68 -3.90
CA LEU A 31 16.40 0.97 -2.89
C LEU A 31 17.87 1.02 -3.24
N ILE A 32 18.72 1.33 -2.28
CA ILE A 32 20.16 1.46 -2.51
C ILE A 32 20.89 0.38 -1.73
N HIS A 33 21.55 -0.52 -2.45
CA HIS A 33 22.38 -1.57 -1.88
C HIS A 33 23.21 -2.22 -2.97
N SER A 34 24.37 -2.71 -2.63
CA SER A 34 25.28 -3.35 -3.57
C SER A 34 24.88 -4.79 -3.94
N ASP A 35 24.02 -5.44 -3.15
CA ASP A 35 23.57 -6.81 -3.38
C ASP A 35 22.22 -6.84 -4.10
N ALA A 36 22.28 -7.09 -5.41
CA ALA A 36 21.09 -7.12 -6.26
C ALA A 36 20.09 -8.21 -5.87
N GLU A 37 20.59 -9.39 -5.44
CA GLU A 37 19.69 -10.48 -5.02
C GLU A 37 18.90 -10.11 -3.77
N ARG A 38 19.56 -9.45 -2.82
CA ARG A 38 18.91 -8.97 -1.60
C ARG A 38 17.82 -7.97 -1.93
N LEU A 39 18.07 -7.05 -2.88
CA LEU A 39 17.10 -6.07 -3.32
C LEU A 39 15.92 -6.73 -4.03
N ASN A 40 16.16 -7.76 -4.85
CA ASN A 40 15.08 -8.52 -5.48
C ASN A 40 14.18 -9.19 -4.44
N ARG A 41 14.76 -9.83 -3.43
CA ARG A 41 13.99 -10.46 -2.35
C ARG A 41 13.15 -9.43 -1.59
N LEU A 42 13.74 -8.28 -1.28
CA LEU A 42 13.03 -7.21 -0.60
C LEU A 42 11.87 -6.68 -1.45
N TRP A 43 12.07 -6.55 -2.76
CA TRP A 43 11.02 -6.13 -3.68
C TRP A 43 9.83 -7.10 -3.67
N PHE A 44 10.07 -8.41 -3.65
CA PHE A 44 8.99 -9.39 -3.52
C PHE A 44 8.20 -9.22 -2.22
N HIS A 45 8.89 -8.96 -1.11
CA HIS A 45 8.23 -8.69 0.17
C HIS A 45 7.36 -7.42 0.10
N ILE A 46 7.88 -6.38 -0.54
CA ILE A 46 7.14 -5.12 -0.73
C ILE A 46 5.89 -5.36 -1.57
N ILE A 47 6.00 -6.08 -2.68
CA ILE A 47 4.85 -6.40 -3.53
C ILE A 47 3.79 -7.15 -2.74
N ASN A 48 4.17 -8.19 -2.00
CA ASN A 48 3.23 -8.98 -1.21
C ASN A 48 2.52 -8.12 -0.17
N GLU A 49 3.24 -7.23 0.48
CA GLU A 49 2.68 -6.33 1.47
C GLU A 49 1.70 -5.33 0.84
N LEU A 50 2.06 -4.79 -0.32
CA LEU A 50 1.18 -3.86 -1.05
C LEU A 50 -0.08 -4.56 -1.56
N GLU A 51 0.02 -5.81 -2.04
CA GLU A 51 -1.16 -6.58 -2.43
C GLU A 51 -2.09 -6.83 -1.24
N ARG A 52 -1.52 -7.11 -0.08
CA ARG A 52 -2.29 -7.29 1.15
C ARG A 52 -3.02 -6.02 1.55
N LEU A 53 -2.33 -4.88 1.53
CA LEU A 53 -2.92 -3.58 1.85
C LEU A 53 -3.97 -3.15 0.81
N ASP A 54 -3.76 -3.50 -0.46
CA ASP A 54 -4.71 -3.21 -1.53
C ASP A 54 -6.09 -3.83 -1.24
N LYS A 55 -6.10 -5.05 -0.72
CA LYS A 55 -7.36 -5.73 -0.36
C LYS A 55 -8.10 -5.05 0.80
N ILE A 56 -7.38 -4.34 1.64
CA ILE A 56 -7.96 -3.62 2.77
C ILE A 56 -8.41 -2.22 2.35
N LEU A 57 -7.55 -1.48 1.65
CA LEU A 57 -7.65 -0.03 1.49
C LEU A 57 -8.15 0.44 0.13
N ASN A 58 -8.15 -0.40 -0.90
CA ASN A 58 -8.49 0.04 -2.25
C ASN A 58 -9.98 0.34 -2.38
N ARG A 59 -10.34 1.63 -2.34
CA ARG A 59 -11.74 2.07 -2.46
C ARG A 59 -12.34 1.80 -3.84
N PHE A 60 -11.52 1.57 -4.86
CA PHE A 60 -11.97 1.28 -6.21
C PHE A 60 -12.28 -0.21 -6.41
N ASP A 61 -11.85 -1.06 -5.50
CA ASP A 61 -12.16 -2.48 -5.49
C ASP A 61 -13.41 -2.71 -4.63
N PRO A 62 -14.54 -3.15 -5.23
CA PRO A 62 -15.77 -3.37 -4.46
C PRO A 62 -15.64 -4.48 -3.40
N GLN A 63 -14.61 -5.30 -3.50
CA GLN A 63 -14.35 -6.38 -2.54
C GLN A 63 -13.42 -5.98 -1.40
N SER A 64 -12.86 -4.75 -1.42
CA SER A 64 -11.97 -4.31 -0.35
C SER A 64 -12.75 -4.05 0.94
N GLU A 65 -12.04 -4.11 2.07
CA GLU A 65 -12.64 -3.85 3.39
C GLU A 65 -13.19 -2.43 3.47
N VAL A 66 -12.43 -1.44 2.97
CA VAL A 66 -12.86 -0.04 2.95
C VAL A 66 -14.13 0.14 2.11
N SER A 67 -14.23 -0.54 0.97
CA SER A 67 -15.44 -0.47 0.13
C SER A 67 -16.65 -1.05 0.85
N GLY A 68 -16.47 -2.10 1.62
CA GLY A 68 -17.53 -2.67 2.45
C GLY A 68 -18.04 -1.66 3.48
N ILE A 69 -17.15 -0.92 4.11
CA ILE A 69 -17.51 0.14 5.06
C ILE A 69 -18.30 1.24 4.35
N ASN A 70 -17.81 1.73 3.23
CA ASN A 70 -18.48 2.79 2.46
C ASN A 70 -19.88 2.39 2.02
N LYS A 71 -20.08 1.10 1.73
CA LYS A 71 -21.38 0.59 1.29
C LYS A 71 -22.38 0.45 2.42
N HIS A 72 -21.93 0.07 3.61
CA HIS A 72 -22.84 -0.36 4.69
C HIS A 72 -22.85 0.51 5.95
N ALA A 73 -21.88 1.41 6.12
CA ALA A 73 -21.68 2.16 7.37
C ALA A 73 -22.88 3.03 7.77
N LEU A 74 -23.66 3.52 6.82
CA LEU A 74 -24.84 4.33 7.11
C LEU A 74 -26.04 3.50 7.59
N GLN A 75 -25.99 2.20 7.40
CA GLN A 75 -27.14 1.30 7.67
C GLN A 75 -26.96 0.48 8.93
N SER A 76 -25.71 0.22 9.34
CA SER A 76 -25.43 -0.66 10.47
C SER A 76 -24.01 -0.46 10.99
N TYR A 77 -23.77 -0.95 12.21
CA TYR A 77 -22.40 -1.11 12.70
C TYR A 77 -21.70 -2.20 11.92
N ILE A 78 -20.44 -1.97 11.58
CA ILE A 78 -19.61 -2.90 10.82
C ILE A 78 -18.40 -3.27 11.66
N GLN A 79 -18.12 -4.57 11.74
CA GLN A 79 -16.88 -5.04 12.35
C GLN A 79 -15.75 -4.87 11.34
N ILE A 80 -14.66 -4.24 11.77
CA ILE A 80 -13.47 -4.02 10.94
C ILE A 80 -12.30 -4.82 11.49
N SER A 81 -11.32 -5.10 10.62
CA SER A 81 -10.08 -5.75 11.04
C SER A 81 -9.31 -4.84 12.01
N LYS A 82 -8.51 -5.46 12.87
CA LYS A 82 -7.65 -4.73 13.80
C LYS A 82 -6.67 -3.82 13.05
N GLU A 83 -6.15 -4.30 11.93
CA GLU A 83 -5.22 -3.52 11.12
C GLU A 83 -5.86 -2.26 10.55
N LEU A 84 -7.09 -2.38 10.02
CA LEU A 84 -7.81 -1.21 9.53
C LEU A 84 -8.14 -0.24 10.67
N GLU A 85 -8.50 -0.75 11.84
CA GLU A 85 -8.72 0.08 13.03
C GLU A 85 -7.47 0.88 13.37
N GLU A 86 -6.29 0.26 13.36
CA GLU A 86 -5.02 0.93 13.62
C GLU A 86 -4.71 2.00 12.58
N ILE A 87 -4.96 1.72 11.30
CA ILE A 87 -4.77 2.68 10.22
C ILE A 87 -5.69 3.89 10.41
N LEU A 88 -6.97 3.66 10.72
CA LEU A 88 -7.92 4.73 10.94
C LEU A 88 -7.54 5.59 12.16
N GLN A 89 -7.02 4.98 13.21
CA GLN A 89 -6.52 5.70 14.38
C GLN A 89 -5.34 6.60 14.01
N LEU A 90 -4.41 6.12 13.18
CA LEU A 90 -3.32 6.94 12.67
C LEU A 90 -3.82 8.10 11.81
N CYS A 91 -4.81 7.87 10.97
CA CYS A 91 -5.42 8.93 10.16
C CYS A 91 -6.02 10.01 11.06
N GLN A 92 -6.72 9.61 12.12
CA GLN A 92 -7.32 10.53 13.07
C GLN A 92 -6.23 11.35 13.80
N TYR A 93 -5.16 10.69 14.22
CA TYR A 93 -4.03 11.35 14.87
C TYR A 93 -3.42 12.43 13.97
N TYR A 94 -3.13 12.08 12.71
CA TYR A 94 -2.54 13.04 11.78
C TYR A 94 -3.50 14.16 11.41
N TYR A 95 -4.77 13.86 11.25
CA TYR A 95 -5.79 14.89 11.03
C TYR A 95 -5.79 15.93 12.15
N GLU A 96 -5.75 15.49 13.41
CA GLU A 96 -5.77 16.38 14.57
C GLU A 96 -4.47 17.17 14.74
N ASN A 97 -3.33 16.64 14.26
CA ASN A 97 -2.00 17.20 14.50
C ASN A 97 -1.36 17.89 13.29
N THR A 98 -2.10 18.04 12.17
CA THR A 98 -1.56 18.62 10.92
C THR A 98 -2.48 19.69 10.33
N PHE A 99 -3.09 20.52 11.17
CA PHE A 99 -4.02 21.57 10.74
C PHE A 99 -5.22 21.05 9.94
N HIS A 100 -5.59 19.80 10.13
CA HIS A 100 -6.72 19.15 9.47
C HIS A 100 -6.58 19.04 7.93
N LEU A 101 -5.35 18.85 7.46
CA LEU A 101 -5.06 18.68 6.03
C LEU A 101 -5.36 17.26 5.53
#